data_6ee60740644fec214fc00c17c8371f9d
#
_entry.id   6ee60740644fec214fc00c17c8371f9d
#
_cell.length_a   1.000
_cell.length_b   1.000
_cell.length_c   1.000
_cell.angle_alpha   90.00
_cell.angle_beta   90.00
_cell.angle_gamma   90.00
#
_symmetry.space_group_name_H-M   'P 1'
#
loop_
_entity.id
_entity.type
_entity.pdbx_description
1 polymer ?
#
loop_
_entity_poly.entity_id
_entity_poly.type
_entity_poly.pdbx_seq_one_letter_code
_entity_poly.pdbx_strand_id
1 'polypeptide(L)'
;RNNWHIHEADKGGGQILICVAGRGYYQEWGKEPQELHPGDVINIAPGVKHWHGAAPDSWFSHLAVEVPGENCRSQWCEPVSEEEYQKLK
;
A
#
# COMPACT_ATOMS: atom_id res chain seq x y z
N ARG A 1 -5.71 -8.08 -0.26
CA ARG A 1 -4.76 -7.24 -1.03
C ARG A 1 -5.52 -6.40 -2.05
N ASN A 2 -5.00 -5.23 -2.36
CA ASN A 2 -5.55 -4.41 -3.42
C ASN A 2 -4.68 -4.53 -4.70
N ASN A 3 -5.12 -3.90 -5.76
CA ASN A 3 -4.35 -3.85 -7.00
C ASN A 3 -3.18 -2.88 -6.85
N TRP A 4 -2.18 -3.01 -7.72
CA TRP A 4 -1.20 -1.95 -7.90
C TRP A 4 -1.94 -0.66 -8.24
N HIS A 5 -1.55 0.44 -7.63
CA HIS A 5 -2.19 1.73 -7.86
C HIS A 5 -1.25 2.88 -7.50
N ILE A 6 -1.63 4.07 -7.94
CA ILE A 6 -0.86 5.29 -7.74
C ILE A 6 -1.80 6.37 -7.23
N HIS A 7 -1.39 7.06 -6.17
CA HIS A 7 -2.06 8.29 -5.73
C HIS A 7 -1.30 9.46 -6.31
N GLU A 8 -1.96 10.26 -7.13
CA GLU A 8 -1.34 11.39 -7.81
C GLU A 8 -1.91 12.70 -7.29
N ALA A 9 -1.09 13.76 -7.32
CA ALA A 9 -1.50 15.11 -6.99
C ALA A 9 -0.57 16.09 -7.66
N ASP A 10 -1.07 17.29 -7.96
CA ASP A 10 -0.24 18.34 -8.53
C ASP A 10 0.66 18.98 -7.47
N LYS A 11 0.17 19.06 -6.24
CA LYS A 11 0.95 19.48 -5.07
C LYS A 11 0.48 18.68 -3.86
N GLY A 12 1.39 18.38 -2.93
CA GLY A 12 1.09 17.60 -1.75
C GLY A 12 0.58 16.23 -2.10
N GLY A 13 -0.36 15.72 -1.33
CA GLY A 13 -0.96 14.41 -1.60
C GLY A 13 -0.16 13.26 -1.03
N GLY A 14 -0.51 12.05 -1.48
CA GLY A 14 0.05 10.81 -0.97
C GLY A 14 -0.89 10.15 0.02
N GLN A 15 -0.36 9.15 0.74
CA GLN A 15 -1.16 8.38 1.69
C GLN A 15 -0.29 7.96 2.87
N ILE A 16 -0.90 7.93 4.06
CA ILE A 16 -0.26 7.37 5.24
C ILE A 16 -1.00 6.08 5.58
N LEU A 17 -0.25 4.98 5.63
CA LEU A 17 -0.79 3.66 5.94
C LEU A 17 -0.31 3.25 7.33
N ILE A 18 -1.24 2.92 8.22
CA ILE A 18 -0.96 2.53 9.59
C ILE A 18 -1.49 1.13 9.82
N CYS A 19 -0.60 0.20 10.15
CA CYS A 19 -1.03 -1.15 10.53
C CYS A 19 -1.55 -1.12 11.96
N VAL A 20 -2.79 -1.56 12.16
CA VAL A 20 -3.45 -1.53 13.47
C VAL A 20 -3.42 -2.90 14.12
N ALA A 21 -3.67 -3.95 13.35
CA ALA A 21 -3.73 -5.31 13.88
C ALA A 21 -3.49 -6.33 12.78
N GLY A 22 -3.07 -7.54 13.15
CA GLY A 22 -2.76 -8.60 12.20
C GLY A 22 -1.40 -8.43 11.55
N ARG A 23 -1.21 -9.02 10.39
CA ARG A 23 0.04 -8.96 9.65
C ARG A 23 -0.26 -8.74 8.17
N GLY A 24 0.44 -7.80 7.56
CA GLY A 24 0.24 -7.47 6.16
C GLY A 24 1.53 -7.15 5.46
N TYR A 25 1.39 -6.71 4.22
CA TYR A 25 2.52 -6.32 3.37
C TYR A 25 2.23 -5.03 2.63
N TYR A 26 3.30 -4.31 2.37
CA TYR A 26 3.34 -3.13 1.50
C TYR A 26 4.50 -3.32 0.52
N GLN A 27 4.26 -3.03 -0.75
CA GLN A 27 5.31 -3.13 -1.76
C GLN A 27 5.21 -1.97 -2.74
N GLU A 28 6.36 -1.32 -2.99
CA GLU A 28 6.50 -0.36 -4.08
C GLU A 28 6.98 -1.11 -5.33
N TRP A 29 6.51 -0.67 -6.48
CA TRP A 29 6.89 -1.25 -7.76
C TRP A 29 8.41 -1.26 -7.91
N GLY A 30 8.98 -2.42 -8.23
CA GLY A 30 10.42 -2.58 -8.42
C GLY A 30 11.22 -2.76 -7.14
N LYS A 31 10.55 -2.86 -5.98
CA LYS A 31 11.22 -3.08 -4.68
C LYS A 31 10.70 -4.34 -4.00
N GLU A 32 11.41 -4.77 -2.97
CA GLU A 32 11.01 -5.92 -2.17
C GLU A 32 9.77 -5.61 -1.33
N PRO A 33 8.89 -6.60 -1.10
CA PRO A 33 7.78 -6.43 -0.18
C PRO A 33 8.25 -6.15 1.23
N GLN A 34 7.55 -5.26 1.93
CA GLN A 34 7.82 -4.93 3.32
C GLN A 34 6.71 -5.48 4.19
N GLU A 35 7.06 -6.31 5.18
CA GLU A 35 6.09 -6.84 6.14
C GLU A 35 5.65 -5.74 7.11
N LEU A 36 4.35 -5.71 7.40
CA LEU A 36 3.76 -4.73 8.30
C LEU A 36 3.24 -5.41 9.56
N HIS A 37 3.57 -4.85 10.71
CA HIS A 37 3.12 -5.28 12.02
C HIS A 37 2.35 -4.15 12.71
N PRO A 38 1.54 -4.44 13.74
CA PRO A 38 0.82 -3.39 14.47
C PRO A 38 1.76 -2.29 14.95
N GLY A 39 1.39 -1.05 14.65
CA GLY A 39 2.20 0.13 14.96
C GLY A 39 3.09 0.61 13.84
N ASP A 40 3.27 -0.18 12.78
CA ASP A 40 4.06 0.26 11.63
C ASP A 40 3.30 1.32 10.83
N VAL A 41 4.05 2.33 10.40
CA VAL A 41 3.52 3.46 9.61
C VAL A 41 4.33 3.58 8.34
N ILE A 42 3.62 3.62 7.21
CA ILE A 42 4.23 3.85 5.90
C ILE A 42 3.73 5.17 5.36
N ASN A 43 4.66 6.04 5.00
CA ASN A 43 4.34 7.31 4.37
C ASN A 43 4.58 7.16 2.86
N ILE A 44 3.49 7.11 2.10
CA ILE A 44 3.53 6.86 0.66
C ILE A 44 3.46 8.20 -0.07
N ALA A 45 4.54 8.57 -0.73
CA ALA A 45 4.58 9.80 -1.51
C ALA A 45 3.64 9.71 -2.72
N PRO A 46 3.13 10.86 -3.22
CA PRO A 46 2.36 10.85 -4.46
C PRO A 46 3.22 10.36 -5.63
N GLY A 47 2.60 9.68 -6.57
CA GLY A 47 3.28 9.16 -7.75
C GLY A 47 3.92 7.79 -7.57
N VAL A 48 3.92 7.23 -6.36
CA VAL A 48 4.50 5.91 -6.10
C VAL A 48 3.49 4.81 -6.44
N LYS A 49 3.88 3.92 -7.34
CA LYS A 49 3.07 2.73 -7.67
C LYS A 49 3.28 1.68 -6.59
N HIS A 50 2.21 1.27 -5.93
CA HIS A 50 2.29 0.37 -4.79
C HIS A 50 1.03 -0.47 -4.63
N TRP A 51 1.11 -1.46 -3.71
CA TRP A 51 -0.05 -2.18 -3.21
C TRP A 51 0.15 -2.48 -1.74
N HIS A 52 -0.93 -2.78 -1.04
CA HIS A 52 -0.88 -3.29 0.33
C HIS A 52 -2.03 -4.26 0.57
N GLY A 53 -1.89 -5.10 1.59
CA GLY A 53 -2.91 -6.07 1.91
C GLY A 53 -2.47 -7.03 2.98
N ALA A 54 -3.35 -7.96 3.32
CA ALA A 54 -3.08 -8.99 4.32
C ALA A 54 -1.99 -9.95 3.84
N ALA A 55 -1.21 -10.46 4.79
CA ALA A 55 -0.32 -11.59 4.50
C ALA A 55 -1.14 -12.82 4.11
N PRO A 56 -0.59 -13.76 3.32
CA PRO A 56 -1.36 -14.92 2.85
C PRO A 56 -1.96 -15.77 3.96
N ASP A 57 -1.34 -15.78 5.14
CA ASP A 57 -1.76 -16.60 6.27
C ASP A 57 -2.32 -15.79 7.44
N SER A 58 -2.72 -14.55 7.23
CA SER A 58 -3.16 -13.67 8.30
C SER A 58 -4.29 -12.75 7.84
N TRP A 59 -5.02 -12.22 8.79
CA TRP A 59 -5.88 -11.06 8.56
C TRP A 59 -5.09 -9.79 8.83
N PHE A 60 -5.64 -8.66 8.45
CA PHE A 60 -4.93 -7.40 8.51
C PHE A 60 -5.93 -6.26 8.66
N SER A 61 -5.74 -5.43 9.68
CA SER A 61 -6.52 -4.22 9.89
C SER A 61 -5.59 -3.02 9.80
N HIS A 62 -5.99 -2.02 9.04
CA HIS A 62 -5.17 -0.83 8.83
C HIS A 62 -6.03 0.41 8.68
N LEU A 63 -5.38 1.57 8.88
CA LEU A 63 -5.93 2.87 8.56
C LEU A 63 -5.18 3.42 7.35
N ALA A 64 -5.92 3.92 6.39
CA ALA A 64 -5.35 4.59 5.23
C ALA A 64 -5.81 6.04 5.25
N VAL A 65 -4.89 6.97 5.42
CA VAL A 65 -5.17 8.40 5.54
C VAL A 65 -4.70 9.11 4.29
N GLU A 66 -5.62 9.75 3.58
CA GLU A 66 -5.27 10.55 2.41
C GLU A 66 -4.64 11.86 2.87
N VAL A 67 -3.46 12.17 2.34
CA VAL A 67 -2.78 13.44 2.64
C VAL A 67 -3.37 14.51 1.73
N PRO A 68 -3.78 15.67 2.27
CA PRO A 68 -4.34 16.75 1.45
C PRO A 68 -3.38 17.23 0.38
N GLY A 69 -3.92 17.57 -0.78
CA GLY A 69 -3.14 18.07 -1.90
C GLY A 69 -4.04 18.69 -2.96
N GLU A 70 -3.42 19.16 -4.05
CA GLU A 70 -4.13 19.78 -5.17
C GLU A 70 -4.36 18.75 -6.29
N ASN A 71 -5.61 18.66 -6.77
CA ASN A 71 -6.01 17.75 -7.84
C ASN A 71 -5.62 16.30 -7.55
N CYS A 72 -5.90 15.85 -6.31
CA CYS A 72 -5.63 14.48 -5.91
C CYS A 72 -6.49 13.51 -6.70
N ARG A 73 -5.87 12.45 -7.22
CA ARG A 73 -6.53 11.43 -8.01
C ARG A 73 -5.83 10.10 -7.84
N SER A 74 -6.54 9.01 -8.08
CA SER A 74 -5.98 7.66 -8.01
C SER A 74 -5.99 7.03 -9.39
N GLN A 75 -4.91 6.32 -9.71
CA GLN A 75 -4.81 5.53 -10.92
C GLN A 75 -4.71 4.05 -10.52
N TRP A 76 -5.69 3.26 -10.91
CA TRP A 76 -5.68 1.83 -10.66
C TRP A 76 -4.92 1.12 -11.78
N CYS A 77 -4.07 0.21 -11.38
CA CYS A 77 -3.20 -0.53 -12.28
C CYS A 77 -3.56 -2.01 -12.25
N GLU A 78 -2.62 -2.87 -12.64
CA GLU A 78 -2.86 -4.31 -12.73
C GLU A 78 -3.03 -4.93 -11.34
N PRO A 79 -3.68 -6.10 -11.25
CA PRO A 79 -3.73 -6.87 -10.01
C PRO A 79 -2.32 -7.33 -9.62
N VAL A 80 -2.09 -7.51 -8.31
CA VAL A 80 -0.88 -8.18 -7.83
C VAL A 80 -1.00 -9.65 -8.27
N SER A 81 0.03 -10.17 -8.95
CA SER A 81 -0.04 -11.52 -9.47
C SER A 81 -0.11 -12.54 -8.34
N GLU A 82 -0.84 -13.63 -8.55
CA GLU A 82 -0.96 -14.71 -7.58
C GLU A 82 0.42 -15.30 -7.28
N GLU A 83 1.25 -15.42 -8.30
CA GLU A 83 2.61 -15.93 -8.14
C GLU A 83 3.43 -15.08 -7.18
N GLU A 84 3.41 -13.75 -7.35
CA GLU A 84 4.13 -12.85 -6.46
C GLU A 84 3.58 -12.89 -5.05
N TYR A 85 2.24 -12.89 -4.92
CA TYR A 85 1.58 -12.91 -3.63
C TYR A 85 1.89 -14.18 -2.83
N GLN A 86 1.92 -15.33 -3.50
CA GLN A 86 2.20 -16.62 -2.85
C GLN A 86 3.64 -16.75 -2.34
N LYS A 87 4.56 -15.92 -2.82
CA LYS A 87 5.94 -15.88 -2.32
C LYS A 87 6.05 -15.18 -0.96
N LEU A 88 5.02 -14.47 -0.54
CA LEU A 88 5.01 -13.77 0.76
C LEU A 88 4.75 -14.78 1.88
N LYS A 89 5.31 -14.52 3.03
CA LYS A 89 5.16 -15.44 4.19
C LYS A 89 4.69 -14.73 5.44
#